data_02f17710559e5679f665297963c6d43d
#
_entry.id   02f17710559e5679f665297963c6d43d
#
_cell.length_a   1.000
_cell.length_b   1.000
_cell.length_c   1.000
_cell.angle_alpha   90.00
_cell.angle_beta   90.00
_cell.angle_gamma   90.00
#
_symmetry.space_group_name_H-M   'P 1'
#
loop_
_entity.id
_entity.type
_entity.pdbx_description
1 polymer ?
#
loop_
_entity_poly.entity_id
_entity_poly.type
_entity_poly.pdbx_seq_one_letter_code
_entity_poly.pdbx_strand_id
1 'polypeptide(L)'
;MLICTTLMACQGGKDNALSKGTEPMETIKKKATVPNISLYLYDDFPAQKAQMLAEALKKVYPSVSIQKEPLVLPKEYYNKERNRYSGTGLLIDLIKLRKGNAVLGLTDEVIFKANELSPTYGIFGVSSLGTCVGVISSTRPSGKQHSNDHLVKLMMHELGHSFGLDHCSNQHCFMVDAEHGNKFSQTPSFCNECQAFLNNKGWKIK
;
A
#
# COMPACT_ATOMS: atom_id res chain seq x y z
N MET A 1 -15.48 17.54 -20.48
CA MET A 1 -15.84 18.21 -19.22
C MET A 1 -16.40 17.13 -18.31
N LEU A 2 -15.53 16.44 -17.60
CA LEU A 2 -15.89 15.38 -16.66
C LEU A 2 -15.37 15.79 -15.29
N ILE A 3 -16.29 15.99 -14.38
CA ILE A 3 -16.07 16.48 -13.02
C ILE A 3 -15.47 15.32 -12.22
N CYS A 4 -14.24 15.49 -11.80
CA CYS A 4 -13.57 14.62 -10.85
C CYS A 4 -14.15 14.91 -9.45
N THR A 5 -15.02 14.03 -8.94
CA THR A 5 -15.51 14.11 -7.56
C THR A 5 -14.52 13.40 -6.63
N THR A 6 -13.77 14.20 -5.95
CA THR A 6 -13.23 14.17 -4.60
C THR A 6 -13.38 12.89 -3.75
N LEU A 7 -12.21 12.37 -3.35
CA LEU A 7 -11.74 12.19 -1.98
C LEU A 7 -12.71 11.53 -0.98
N MET A 8 -12.45 10.26 -0.70
CA MET A 8 -12.61 9.75 0.66
C MET A 8 -11.24 9.36 1.22
N ALA A 9 -10.72 10.25 2.06
CA ALA A 9 -9.61 9.93 2.95
C ALA A 9 -9.96 8.71 3.81
N CYS A 10 -8.97 8.00 4.32
CA CYS A 10 -9.15 6.92 5.30
C CYS A 10 -9.75 7.45 6.63
N GLN A 11 -11.01 7.89 6.63
CA GLN A 11 -11.76 8.32 7.81
C GLN A 11 -13.06 7.53 7.86
N GLY A 12 -13.31 6.85 8.98
CA GLY A 12 -14.51 6.05 9.21
C GLY A 12 -15.80 6.88 9.11
N GLY A 13 -16.83 6.29 8.51
CA GLY A 13 -18.12 6.90 8.23
C GLY A 13 -18.84 7.45 9.46
N LYS A 14 -19.59 8.52 9.24
CA LYS A 14 -20.57 9.05 10.20
C LYS A 14 -21.94 8.91 9.56
N ASP A 15 -22.83 8.19 10.24
CA ASP A 15 -24.25 8.21 9.94
C ASP A 15 -24.90 9.42 10.64
N ASN A 16 -25.67 10.20 9.88
CA ASN A 16 -26.49 11.31 10.39
C ASN A 16 -27.90 10.80 10.71
N ALA A 17 -28.30 10.88 11.96
CA ALA A 17 -29.70 10.86 12.36
C ALA A 17 -30.03 12.13 13.14
N LEU A 18 -31.01 12.90 12.66
CA LEU A 18 -31.56 14.10 13.33
C LEU A 18 -32.48 13.71 14.50
N SER A 19 -32.22 14.18 15.70
CA SER A 19 -33.28 14.38 16.71
C SER A 19 -32.94 15.56 17.63
N LYS A 20 -33.95 16.40 17.87
CA LYS A 20 -33.92 17.58 18.74
C LYS A 20 -33.87 17.18 20.19
N GLY A 21 -32.96 17.78 20.96
CA GLY A 21 -32.94 17.68 22.42
C GLY A 21 -31.76 18.50 22.96
N THR A 22 -32.02 19.62 23.60
CA THR A 22 -31.07 20.53 24.21
C THR A 22 -30.61 20.00 25.55
N GLU A 23 -29.38 19.47 25.60
CA GLU A 23 -28.55 19.37 26.80
C GLU A 23 -27.09 19.70 26.44
N PRO A 24 -26.28 20.24 27.37
CA PRO A 24 -24.92 20.64 27.03
C PRO A 24 -24.08 19.39 26.78
N MET A 25 -23.78 19.18 25.51
CA MET A 25 -23.02 18.03 25.02
C MET A 25 -21.55 18.20 25.40
N GLU A 26 -21.11 17.48 26.44
CA GLU A 26 -19.68 17.21 26.61
C GLU A 26 -19.14 16.59 25.31
N THR A 27 -18.35 17.37 24.60
CA THR A 27 -17.65 16.93 23.40
C THR A 27 -16.62 15.87 23.81
N ILE A 28 -17.01 14.61 23.89
CA ILE A 28 -16.09 13.49 23.90
C ILE A 28 -15.37 13.54 22.54
N LYS A 29 -14.18 14.15 22.52
CA LYS A 29 -13.24 14.05 21.39
C LYS A 29 -12.92 12.55 21.27
N LYS A 30 -13.66 11.80 20.45
CA LYS A 30 -13.25 10.47 20.01
C LYS A 30 -11.89 10.64 19.37
N LYS A 31 -10.85 10.17 20.06
CA LYS A 31 -9.49 10.10 19.53
C LYS A 31 -9.59 9.29 18.24
N ALA A 32 -9.35 9.93 17.09
CA ALA A 32 -9.37 9.26 15.80
C ALA A 32 -8.42 8.06 15.89
N THR A 33 -8.96 6.85 15.84
CA THR A 33 -8.13 5.65 15.84
C THR A 33 -7.44 5.55 14.49
N VAL A 34 -6.11 5.51 14.51
CA VAL A 34 -5.30 5.30 13.31
C VAL A 34 -5.68 3.94 12.73
N PRO A 35 -6.03 3.84 11.43
CA PRO A 35 -6.39 2.56 10.84
C PRO A 35 -5.23 1.57 10.95
N ASN A 36 -5.52 0.28 11.15
CA ASN A 36 -4.49 -0.76 11.14
C ASN A 36 -3.98 -0.97 9.71
N ILE A 37 -2.68 -1.25 9.54
CA ILE A 37 -2.16 -1.79 8.27
C ILE A 37 -2.17 -3.31 8.37
N SER A 38 -3.01 -3.94 7.55
CA SER A 38 -3.16 -5.39 7.46
C SER A 38 -2.32 -5.93 6.30
N LEU A 39 -1.34 -6.78 6.59
CA LEU A 39 -0.54 -7.50 5.59
C LEU A 39 -1.25 -8.81 5.25
N TYR A 40 -1.65 -8.99 4.00
CA TYR A 40 -2.23 -10.21 3.46
C TYR A 40 -1.17 -10.96 2.64
N LEU A 41 -0.99 -12.22 2.94
CA LEU A 41 -0.04 -13.08 2.25
C LEU A 41 -0.79 -13.86 1.15
N TYR A 42 -0.26 -13.86 -0.06
CA TYR A 42 -0.74 -14.75 -1.12
C TYR A 42 0.04 -16.06 -1.08
N ASP A 43 -0.70 -17.18 -1.20
CA ASP A 43 -0.17 -18.56 -1.25
C ASP A 43 1.00 -18.79 -0.28
N ASP A 44 2.17 -19.15 -0.82
CA ASP A 44 3.37 -19.50 -0.05
C ASP A 44 4.32 -18.32 0.19
N PHE A 45 3.83 -17.09 0.28
CA PHE A 45 4.72 -15.98 0.59
C PHE A 45 5.47 -16.24 1.90
N PRO A 46 6.82 -16.17 1.91
CA PRO A 46 7.62 -16.61 3.04
C PRO A 46 7.30 -15.86 4.33
N ALA A 47 6.86 -16.59 5.37
CA ALA A 47 6.47 -16.00 6.65
C ALA A 47 7.58 -15.17 7.30
N GLN A 48 8.84 -15.57 7.15
CA GLN A 48 9.99 -14.80 7.66
C GLN A 48 10.12 -13.44 6.96
N LYS A 49 9.88 -13.35 5.64
CA LYS A 49 9.86 -12.09 4.91
C LYS A 49 8.70 -11.21 5.37
N ALA A 50 7.52 -11.78 5.56
CA ALA A 50 6.35 -11.06 6.06
C ALA A 50 6.60 -10.49 7.46
N GLN A 51 7.21 -11.26 8.35
CA GLN A 51 7.58 -10.80 9.69
C GLN A 51 8.59 -9.67 9.64
N MET A 52 9.64 -9.80 8.84
CA MET A 52 10.65 -8.75 8.64
C MET A 52 10.02 -7.44 8.13
N LEU A 53 9.09 -7.51 7.15
CA LEU A 53 8.36 -6.35 6.64
C LEU A 53 7.48 -5.71 7.72
N ALA A 54 6.75 -6.53 8.49
CA ALA A 54 5.91 -6.05 9.58
C ALA A 54 6.74 -5.33 10.66
N GLU A 55 7.90 -5.87 11.02
CA GLU A 55 8.81 -5.26 12.00
C GLU A 55 9.40 -3.94 11.49
N ALA A 56 9.79 -3.87 10.23
CA ALA A 56 10.24 -2.64 9.61
C ALA A 56 9.14 -1.57 9.64
N LEU A 57 7.91 -1.95 9.29
CA LEU A 57 6.77 -1.05 9.25
C LEU A 57 6.35 -0.57 10.65
N LYS A 58 6.39 -1.42 11.68
CA LYS A 58 6.08 -1.07 13.07
C LYS A 58 6.98 0.03 13.64
N LYS A 59 8.18 0.22 13.08
CA LYS A 59 9.07 1.32 13.49
C LYS A 59 8.52 2.71 13.14
N VAL A 60 7.69 2.77 12.10
CA VAL A 60 7.15 4.03 11.53
C VAL A 60 5.63 4.10 11.52
N TYR A 61 4.93 3.01 11.85
CA TYR A 61 3.47 2.96 11.91
C TYR A 61 2.97 2.19 13.13
N PRO A 62 2.04 2.76 13.94
CA PRO A 62 1.73 2.22 15.28
C PRO A 62 0.93 0.91 15.29
N SER A 63 0.20 0.61 14.22
CA SER A 63 -0.72 -0.53 14.19
C SER A 63 -0.54 -1.34 12.91
N VAL A 64 0.11 -2.50 13.02
CA VAL A 64 0.41 -3.42 11.91
C VAL A 64 0.08 -4.84 12.32
N SER A 65 -0.63 -5.58 11.48
CA SER A 65 -0.92 -7.00 11.66
C SER A 65 -0.66 -7.80 10.39
N ILE A 66 -0.23 -9.04 10.56
CA ILE A 66 -0.18 -10.04 9.49
C ILE A 66 -1.46 -10.87 9.62
N GLN A 67 -2.19 -11.06 8.52
CA GLN A 67 -3.40 -11.88 8.50
C GLN A 67 -3.02 -13.37 8.55
N LYS A 68 -3.78 -14.15 9.31
CA LYS A 68 -3.44 -15.56 9.58
C LYS A 68 -3.68 -16.46 8.38
N GLU A 69 -4.80 -16.22 7.69
CA GLU A 69 -5.20 -17.05 6.54
C GLU A 69 -4.58 -16.46 5.27
N PRO A 70 -3.79 -17.25 4.52
CA PRO A 70 -3.26 -16.83 3.25
C PRO A 70 -4.38 -16.67 2.21
N LEU A 71 -4.19 -15.75 1.28
CA LEU A 71 -5.04 -15.61 0.10
C LEU A 71 -4.53 -16.52 -1.01
N VAL A 72 -5.45 -17.13 -1.75
CA VAL A 72 -5.11 -17.88 -2.96
C VAL A 72 -4.98 -16.91 -4.13
N LEU A 73 -3.93 -17.07 -4.93
CA LEU A 73 -3.78 -16.29 -6.18
C LEU A 73 -4.83 -16.71 -7.21
N PRO A 74 -5.72 -15.79 -7.64
CA PRO A 74 -6.78 -16.12 -8.58
C PRO A 74 -6.24 -16.49 -9.95
N LYS A 75 -6.63 -17.65 -10.48
CA LYS A 75 -6.16 -18.16 -11.78
C LYS A 75 -6.53 -17.24 -12.95
N GLU A 76 -7.63 -16.53 -12.86
CA GLU A 76 -8.10 -15.56 -13.85
C GLU A 76 -7.17 -14.35 -14.01
N TYR A 77 -6.32 -14.06 -13.03
CA TYR A 77 -5.33 -12.98 -13.11
C TYR A 77 -3.98 -13.43 -13.65
N TYR A 78 -3.83 -14.73 -13.92
CA TYR A 78 -2.57 -15.28 -14.41
C TYR A 78 -2.44 -15.19 -15.93
N ASN A 79 -1.37 -14.52 -16.38
CA ASN A 79 -0.96 -14.48 -17.78
C ASN A 79 0.07 -15.59 -18.05
N LYS A 80 -0.34 -16.64 -18.78
CA LYS A 80 0.49 -17.81 -19.08
C LYS A 80 1.68 -17.48 -19.98
N GLU A 81 1.54 -16.58 -20.94
CA GLU A 81 2.60 -16.25 -21.91
C GLU A 81 3.77 -15.55 -21.24
N ARG A 82 3.49 -14.78 -20.20
CA ARG A 82 4.49 -13.99 -19.49
C ARG A 82 4.81 -14.54 -18.10
N ASN A 83 4.16 -15.60 -17.68
CA ASN A 83 4.34 -16.22 -16.36
C ASN A 83 4.26 -15.18 -15.23
N ARG A 84 3.14 -14.45 -15.14
CA ARG A 84 2.95 -13.39 -14.14
C ARG A 84 1.49 -13.10 -13.86
N TYR A 85 1.20 -12.54 -12.69
CA TYR A 85 -0.16 -12.19 -12.26
C TYR A 85 -0.49 -10.71 -12.47
N SER A 86 -1.74 -10.40 -12.76
CA SER A 86 -2.23 -9.02 -12.85
C SER A 86 -2.22 -8.36 -11.48
N GLY A 87 -1.29 -7.43 -11.24
CA GLY A 87 -1.25 -6.62 -10.02
C GLY A 87 -2.52 -5.78 -9.84
N THR A 88 -3.09 -5.28 -10.94
CA THR A 88 -4.38 -4.55 -10.90
C THR A 88 -5.52 -5.46 -10.47
N GLY A 89 -5.58 -6.71 -10.95
CA GLY A 89 -6.59 -7.68 -10.52
C GLY A 89 -6.49 -7.97 -9.02
N LEU A 90 -5.27 -8.25 -8.52
CA LEU A 90 -5.02 -8.48 -7.10
C LEU A 90 -5.42 -7.26 -6.25
N LEU A 91 -5.13 -6.04 -6.73
CA LEU A 91 -5.48 -4.80 -6.05
C LEU A 91 -7.00 -4.64 -5.89
N ILE A 92 -7.79 -4.96 -6.94
CA ILE A 92 -9.26 -4.90 -6.91
C ILE A 92 -9.83 -5.82 -5.82
N ASP A 93 -9.29 -7.03 -5.67
CA ASP A 93 -9.75 -7.95 -4.63
C ASP A 93 -9.34 -7.50 -3.23
N LEU A 94 -8.13 -6.96 -3.06
CA LEU A 94 -7.70 -6.40 -1.80
C LEU A 94 -8.54 -5.19 -1.33
N ILE A 95 -9.07 -4.39 -2.28
CA ILE A 95 -9.99 -3.29 -1.96
C ILE A 95 -11.25 -3.80 -1.23
N LYS A 96 -11.77 -4.97 -1.61
CA LYS A 96 -12.93 -5.60 -0.96
C LYS A 96 -12.64 -6.03 0.50
N LEU A 97 -11.37 -6.32 0.81
CA LEU A 97 -10.94 -6.75 2.14
C LEU A 97 -10.64 -5.60 3.11
N ARG A 98 -10.63 -4.38 2.64
CA ARG A 98 -10.15 -3.20 3.38
C ARG A 98 -10.89 -2.93 4.69
N LYS A 99 -12.23 -3.01 4.74
CA LYS A 99 -13.08 -2.82 5.95
C LYS A 99 -12.61 -1.68 6.89
N GLY A 100 -12.20 -0.53 6.31
CA GLY A 100 -11.71 0.63 7.08
C GLY A 100 -10.22 0.59 7.47
N ASN A 101 -9.50 -0.49 7.20
CA ASN A 101 -8.04 -0.61 7.42
C ASN A 101 -7.26 -0.24 6.15
N ALA A 102 -5.95 -0.02 6.29
CA ALA A 102 -5.05 -0.09 5.16
C ALA A 102 -4.67 -1.55 4.88
N VAL A 103 -4.52 -1.91 3.63
CA VAL A 103 -4.26 -3.29 3.18
C VAL A 103 -3.06 -3.32 2.25
N LEU A 104 -2.12 -4.20 2.53
CA LEU A 104 -1.01 -4.51 1.63
C LEU A 104 -0.97 -6.02 1.34
N GLY A 105 -1.13 -6.38 0.07
CA GLY A 105 -0.92 -7.75 -0.41
C GLY A 105 0.57 -8.03 -0.63
N LEU A 106 1.02 -9.21 -0.22
CA LEU A 106 2.39 -9.69 -0.38
C LEU A 106 2.37 -10.97 -1.19
N THR A 107 3.03 -10.99 -2.35
CA THR A 107 3.17 -12.19 -3.20
C THR A 107 4.63 -12.47 -3.53
N ASP A 108 4.97 -13.74 -3.72
CA ASP A 108 6.29 -14.16 -4.24
C ASP A 108 6.28 -14.31 -5.78
N GLU A 109 5.11 -14.19 -6.40
CA GLU A 109 4.93 -14.28 -7.83
C GLU A 109 5.21 -12.95 -8.54
N VAL A 110 5.70 -13.03 -9.78
CA VAL A 110 5.89 -11.84 -10.63
C VAL A 110 4.54 -11.21 -10.95
N ILE A 111 4.45 -9.89 -10.82
CA ILE A 111 3.24 -9.15 -11.15
C ILE A 111 3.44 -8.21 -12.34
N PHE A 112 2.33 -7.87 -13.00
CA PHE A 112 2.30 -6.94 -14.12
C PHE A 112 1.18 -5.92 -14.02
N LYS A 113 1.34 -4.81 -14.72
CA LYS A 113 0.29 -3.82 -15.00
C LYS A 113 0.31 -3.49 -16.49
N ALA A 114 -0.83 -3.32 -17.11
CA ALA A 114 -0.90 -2.79 -18.46
C ALA A 114 -0.47 -1.32 -18.48
N ASN A 115 0.33 -0.93 -19.46
CA ASN A 115 0.68 0.46 -19.75
C ASN A 115 0.66 0.69 -21.28
N GLU A 116 0.97 1.90 -21.73
CA GLU A 116 0.98 2.28 -23.15
C GLU A 116 1.94 1.45 -24.00
N LEU A 117 3.03 0.96 -23.42
CA LEU A 117 4.07 0.21 -24.12
C LEU A 117 3.81 -1.30 -24.15
N SER A 118 3.06 -1.82 -23.16
CA SER A 118 2.83 -3.26 -23.03
C SER A 118 1.58 -3.56 -22.21
N PRO A 119 0.73 -4.48 -22.66
CA PRO A 119 -0.41 -4.95 -21.89
C PRO A 119 0.00 -5.75 -20.64
N THR A 120 1.27 -6.16 -20.56
CA THR A 120 1.79 -7.01 -19.47
C THR A 120 3.13 -6.49 -18.93
N TYR A 121 3.28 -5.17 -18.78
CA TYR A 121 4.50 -4.56 -18.25
C TYR A 121 4.76 -5.05 -16.81
N GLY A 122 5.93 -5.66 -16.61
CA GLY A 122 6.31 -6.21 -15.31
C GLY A 122 6.66 -5.11 -14.31
N ILE A 123 6.07 -5.21 -13.13
CA ILE A 123 6.21 -4.22 -12.06
C ILE A 123 6.67 -4.89 -10.75
N PHE A 124 7.12 -4.10 -9.80
CA PHE A 124 7.52 -4.57 -8.46
C PHE A 124 6.37 -4.47 -7.48
N GLY A 125 5.55 -3.44 -7.62
CA GLY A 125 4.37 -3.18 -6.82
C GLY A 125 3.37 -2.32 -7.57
N VAL A 126 2.17 -2.20 -7.02
CA VAL A 126 1.14 -1.28 -7.49
C VAL A 126 0.23 -0.92 -6.33
N SER A 127 -0.16 0.34 -6.27
CA SER A 127 -1.09 0.86 -5.27
C SER A 127 -2.18 1.69 -5.90
N SER A 128 -3.33 1.72 -5.27
CA SER A 128 -4.40 2.65 -5.62
C SER A 128 -4.23 3.92 -4.79
N LEU A 129 -3.94 5.03 -5.45
CA LEU A 129 -3.59 6.30 -4.82
C LEU A 129 -4.67 6.74 -3.81
N GLY A 130 -4.28 6.95 -2.57
CA GLY A 130 -5.16 7.44 -1.51
C GLY A 130 -6.26 6.48 -1.04
N THR A 131 -6.28 5.25 -1.53
CA THR A 131 -7.30 4.25 -1.15
C THR A 131 -6.88 3.36 0.01
N CYS A 132 -5.66 3.51 0.50
CA CYS A 132 -5.06 2.65 1.53
C CYS A 132 -4.92 1.17 1.10
N VAL A 133 -4.75 0.89 -0.19
CA VAL A 133 -4.57 -0.47 -0.71
C VAL A 133 -3.39 -0.53 -1.68
N GLY A 134 -2.55 -1.55 -1.51
CA GLY A 134 -1.42 -1.84 -2.39
C GLY A 134 -1.11 -3.34 -2.45
N VAL A 135 -0.28 -3.73 -3.41
CA VAL A 135 0.30 -5.07 -3.53
C VAL A 135 1.76 -4.96 -3.96
N ILE A 136 2.62 -5.77 -3.40
CA ILE A 136 4.03 -5.87 -3.79
C ILE A 136 4.41 -7.32 -4.06
N SER A 137 5.40 -7.48 -4.95
CA SER A 137 6.04 -8.77 -5.22
C SER A 137 7.42 -8.83 -4.60
N SER A 138 7.80 -9.95 -3.99
CA SER A 138 9.18 -10.19 -3.60
C SER A 138 10.06 -10.61 -4.78
N THR A 139 9.47 -10.91 -5.93
CA THR A 139 10.15 -11.35 -7.15
C THR A 139 10.09 -10.28 -8.24
N ARG A 140 11.24 -9.95 -8.81
CA ARG A 140 11.37 -8.98 -9.90
C ARG A 140 10.80 -9.55 -11.20
N PRO A 141 10.40 -8.71 -12.18
CA PRO A 141 10.00 -9.16 -13.52
C PRO A 141 11.03 -10.06 -14.24
N SER A 142 12.30 -9.98 -13.83
CA SER A 142 13.38 -10.85 -14.32
C SER A 142 13.41 -12.25 -13.66
N GLY A 143 12.49 -12.54 -12.72
CA GLY A 143 12.48 -13.76 -11.92
C GLY A 143 13.46 -13.80 -10.75
N LYS A 144 14.21 -12.72 -10.50
CA LYS A 144 15.15 -12.62 -9.38
C LYS A 144 14.44 -12.06 -8.15
N GLN A 145 14.76 -12.60 -6.97
CA GLN A 145 14.28 -12.08 -5.70
C GLN A 145 14.82 -10.67 -5.41
N HIS A 146 14.03 -9.85 -4.77
CA HIS A 146 14.50 -8.61 -4.15
C HIS A 146 15.37 -8.91 -2.93
N SER A 147 16.37 -8.07 -2.67
CA SER A 147 17.01 -8.05 -1.34
C SER A 147 16.01 -7.57 -0.28
N ASN A 148 16.25 -7.91 0.98
CA ASN A 148 15.38 -7.50 2.09
C ASN A 148 15.29 -5.96 2.19
N ASP A 149 16.40 -5.26 2.03
CA ASP A 149 16.44 -3.78 2.02
C ASP A 149 15.57 -3.21 0.91
N HIS A 150 15.71 -3.73 -0.32
CA HIS A 150 14.90 -3.28 -1.45
C HIS A 150 13.41 -3.55 -1.22
N LEU A 151 13.07 -4.72 -0.66
CA LEU A 151 11.68 -5.09 -0.40
C LEU A 151 11.02 -4.18 0.65
N VAL A 152 11.78 -3.79 1.69
CA VAL A 152 11.32 -2.80 2.68
C VAL A 152 11.07 -1.45 2.01
N LYS A 153 12.00 -0.96 1.19
CA LYS A 153 11.85 0.32 0.48
C LYS A 153 10.67 0.30 -0.49
N LEU A 154 10.50 -0.80 -1.21
CA LEU A 154 9.33 -1.02 -2.09
C LEU A 154 8.02 -0.98 -1.29
N MET A 155 7.96 -1.66 -0.15
CA MET A 155 6.80 -1.62 0.74
C MET A 155 6.48 -0.18 1.19
N MET A 156 7.49 0.58 1.60
CA MET A 156 7.31 1.99 2.02
C MET A 156 6.81 2.86 0.86
N HIS A 157 7.34 2.67 -0.35
CA HIS A 157 6.93 3.36 -1.56
C HIS A 157 5.45 3.10 -1.88
N GLU A 158 5.06 1.83 -1.97
CA GLU A 158 3.69 1.46 -2.31
C GLU A 158 2.68 1.89 -1.22
N LEU A 159 3.05 1.78 0.05
CA LEU A 159 2.24 2.32 1.13
C LEU A 159 2.15 3.85 1.05
N GLY A 160 3.22 4.55 0.70
CA GLY A 160 3.20 6.00 0.45
C GLY A 160 2.13 6.38 -0.57
N HIS A 161 2.09 5.72 -1.72
CA HIS A 161 1.04 5.89 -2.73
C HIS A 161 -0.35 5.54 -2.18
N SER A 162 -0.46 4.42 -1.48
CA SER A 162 -1.74 3.99 -0.93
C SER A 162 -2.33 5.00 0.07
N PHE A 163 -1.49 5.72 0.80
CA PHE A 163 -1.88 6.81 1.69
C PHE A 163 -2.06 8.17 0.99
N GLY A 164 -1.72 8.28 -0.29
CA GLY A 164 -2.00 9.44 -1.14
C GLY A 164 -0.79 10.29 -1.55
N LEU A 165 0.44 9.80 -1.37
CA LEU A 165 1.62 10.44 -1.93
C LEU A 165 1.77 10.11 -3.41
N ASP A 166 1.95 11.12 -4.23
CA ASP A 166 2.45 10.97 -5.60
C ASP A 166 3.98 10.74 -5.62
N HIS A 167 4.53 10.48 -6.80
CA HIS A 167 5.98 10.47 -6.98
C HIS A 167 6.60 11.80 -6.55
N CYS A 168 7.79 11.72 -5.95
CA CYS A 168 8.54 12.86 -5.44
C CYS A 168 9.71 13.19 -6.35
N SER A 169 9.94 14.46 -6.62
CA SER A 169 11.09 14.93 -7.41
C SER A 169 12.44 14.74 -6.70
N ASN A 170 12.44 14.58 -5.37
CA ASN A 170 13.66 14.35 -4.59
C ASN A 170 14.20 12.94 -4.85
N GLN A 171 15.38 12.87 -5.47
CA GLN A 171 16.03 11.63 -5.90
C GLN A 171 16.45 10.72 -4.72
N HIS A 172 16.46 11.22 -3.49
CA HIS A 172 16.80 10.47 -2.27
C HIS A 172 15.56 10.11 -1.42
N CYS A 173 14.36 10.36 -1.95
CA CYS A 173 13.10 10.03 -1.27
C CYS A 173 12.61 8.62 -1.64
N PHE A 174 12.00 7.88 -0.71
CA PHE A 174 11.32 6.63 -1.04
C PHE A 174 10.26 6.78 -2.13
N MET A 175 9.67 7.98 -2.29
CA MET A 175 8.66 8.25 -3.32
C MET A 175 9.25 8.65 -4.67
N VAL A 176 10.57 8.51 -4.90
CA VAL A 176 11.16 8.79 -6.21
C VAL A 176 10.56 7.88 -7.27
N ASP A 177 10.29 8.41 -8.45
CA ASP A 177 9.90 7.61 -9.60
C ASP A 177 11.03 6.67 -10.02
N ALA A 178 10.77 5.37 -9.97
CA ALA A 178 11.72 4.31 -10.30
C ALA A 178 11.54 3.72 -11.70
N GLU A 179 10.59 4.24 -12.52
CA GLU A 179 10.31 3.68 -13.85
C GLU A 179 11.52 3.64 -14.78
N HIS A 180 12.47 4.55 -14.58
CA HIS A 180 13.68 4.65 -15.41
C HIS A 180 14.96 4.09 -14.74
N GLY A 181 14.81 3.22 -13.75
CA GLY A 181 15.92 2.53 -13.09
C GLY A 181 15.67 2.27 -11.60
N ASN A 182 16.42 1.32 -11.05
CA ASN A 182 16.34 0.98 -9.64
C ASN A 182 17.06 2.02 -8.77
N LYS A 183 16.37 3.09 -8.40
CA LYS A 183 16.91 4.16 -7.55
C LYS A 183 16.82 3.86 -6.05
N PHE A 184 16.12 2.81 -5.64
CA PHE A 184 15.91 2.48 -4.23
C PHE A 184 17.22 2.22 -3.44
N SER A 185 18.30 1.81 -4.10
CA SER A 185 19.60 1.69 -3.43
C SER A 185 20.14 3.02 -2.91
N GLN A 186 19.70 4.14 -3.49
CA GLN A 186 20.16 5.50 -3.16
C GLN A 186 19.19 6.25 -2.25
N THR A 187 18.02 5.67 -1.91
CA THR A 187 16.98 6.31 -1.10
C THR A 187 17.04 5.78 0.33
N PRO A 188 17.48 6.59 1.32
CA PRO A 188 17.54 6.15 2.71
C PRO A 188 16.21 6.24 3.46
N SER A 189 15.32 7.16 3.07
CA SER A 189 14.08 7.49 3.79
C SER A 189 13.09 8.27 2.93
N PHE A 190 11.96 8.65 3.49
CA PHE A 190 11.12 9.71 2.93
C PHE A 190 11.80 11.08 3.13
N CYS A 191 11.64 12.01 2.21
CA CYS A 191 12.03 13.41 2.42
C CYS A 191 11.09 14.11 3.42
N ASN A 192 11.48 15.29 3.91
CA ASN A 192 10.75 16.02 4.95
C ASN A 192 9.28 16.29 4.58
N GLU A 193 8.98 16.62 3.33
CA GLU A 193 7.63 16.88 2.86
C GLU A 193 6.76 15.62 2.87
N CYS A 194 7.31 14.51 2.35
CA CYS A 194 6.61 13.22 2.37
C CYS A 194 6.43 12.68 3.79
N GLN A 195 7.41 12.88 4.68
CA GLN A 195 7.29 12.55 6.11
C GLN A 195 6.17 13.35 6.78
N ALA A 196 6.15 14.68 6.57
CA ALA A 196 5.11 15.56 7.14
C ALA A 196 3.71 15.13 6.67
N PHE A 197 3.55 14.82 5.38
CA PHE A 197 2.30 14.32 4.82
C PHE A 197 1.86 13.01 5.49
N LEU A 198 2.74 12.02 5.57
CA LEU A 198 2.44 10.71 6.17
C LEU A 198 2.19 10.82 7.68
N ASN A 199 2.94 11.66 8.39
CA ASN A 199 2.73 11.87 9.83
C ASN A 199 1.34 12.45 10.11
N ASN A 200 0.80 13.30 9.23
CA ASN A 200 -0.59 13.78 9.30
C ASN A 200 -1.63 12.66 9.03
N LYS A 201 -1.20 11.53 8.46
CA LYS A 201 -2.01 10.32 8.24
C LYS A 201 -1.80 9.25 9.33
N GLY A 202 -1.11 9.59 10.40
CA GLY A 202 -0.90 8.71 11.56
C GLY A 202 0.41 7.93 11.57
N TRP A 203 1.30 8.18 10.60
CA TRP A 203 2.67 7.66 10.62
C TRP A 203 3.49 8.34 11.73
N LYS A 204 4.61 7.73 12.10
CA LYS A 204 5.55 8.23 13.14
C LYS A 204 6.97 8.21 12.61
N ILE A 205 7.17 8.85 11.46
CA ILE A 205 8.49 8.96 10.82
C ILE A 205 9.23 10.12 11.49
N LYS A 206 10.49 9.87 11.88
CA LYS A 206 11.39 10.84 12.52
C LYS A 206 12.43 11.34 11.53
#